data_878b52782ec42cd683b93f2284e48ee0
#
_entry.id   878b52782ec42cd683b93f2284e48ee0
#
_cell.length_a   1.000
_cell.length_b   1.000
_cell.length_c   1.000
_cell.angle_alpha   90.00
_cell.angle_beta   90.00
_cell.angle_gamma   90.00
#
_symmetry.space_group_name_H-M   'P 1'
#
loop_
_entity.id
_entity.type
_entity.pdbx_description
1 polymer ?
#
loop_
_entity_poly.entity_id
_entity_poly.type
_entity_poly.pdbx_seq_one_letter_code
_entity_poly.pdbx_strand_id
1 'polypeptide(L)'
;MENIVTITLLTLTLLGNIEMTSFEIPNTREMYDDLGYKKSNSLVCSSWYHTNVAIEDNRKYKPFTKQNLYTHKYKGKTVIGYICGGHEPQ
;
A
#
# COMPACT_ATOMS: atom_id res chain seq x y z
N MET A 1 -3.63 1.87 -25.12
CA MET A 1 -3.96 2.67 -23.93
C MET A 1 -3.51 1.93 -22.68
N GLU A 2 -3.00 2.67 -21.74
CA GLU A 2 -2.45 2.08 -20.52
C GLU A 2 -3.51 2.03 -19.42
N ASN A 3 -3.50 0.94 -18.68
CA ASN A 3 -4.28 0.86 -17.47
C ASN A 3 -3.52 1.57 -16.36
N ILE A 4 -4.23 2.33 -15.57
CA ILE A 4 -3.67 3.03 -14.43
C ILE A 4 -4.31 2.44 -13.18
N VAL A 5 -3.47 1.96 -12.27
CA VAL A 5 -3.92 1.50 -10.96
C VAL A 5 -3.50 2.56 -9.96
N THR A 6 -4.43 2.99 -9.16
CA THR A 6 -4.18 4.02 -8.14
C THR A 6 -4.27 3.38 -6.77
N ILE A 7 -3.25 3.56 -5.96
CA ILE A 7 -3.27 3.19 -4.55
C ILE A 7 -3.29 4.46 -3.72
N THR A 8 -4.20 4.53 -2.76
CA THR A 8 -4.30 5.66 -1.84
C THR A 8 -3.95 5.16 -0.45
N LEU A 9 -2.85 5.68 0.10
CA LEU A 9 -2.45 5.36 1.46
C LEU A 9 -3.18 6.24 2.45
N LEU A 10 -3.67 5.63 3.51
CA LEU A 10 -4.27 6.32 4.63
C LEU A 10 -3.23 6.36 5.75
N THR A 11 -2.75 7.56 6.07
CA THR A 11 -1.71 7.74 7.07
C THR A 11 -2.21 8.56 8.23
N LEU A 12 -1.63 8.31 9.40
CA LEU A 12 -2.00 9.00 10.63
C LEU A 12 -0.99 10.11 10.92
N THR A 13 -1.48 11.33 11.12
CA THR A 13 -0.63 12.46 11.50
C THR A 13 -0.34 12.43 13.00
N LEU A 14 0.63 13.25 13.43
CA LEU A 14 0.94 13.40 14.86
C LEU A 14 -0.24 13.95 15.66
N LEU A 15 -1.12 14.69 15.00
CA LEU A 15 -2.31 15.26 15.66
C LEU A 15 -3.50 14.29 15.66
N GLY A 16 -3.33 13.09 15.11
CA GLY A 16 -4.38 12.10 15.06
C GLY A 16 -5.32 12.21 13.88
N ASN A 17 -5.00 13.05 12.91
CA ASN A 17 -5.79 13.20 11.69
C ASN A 17 -5.35 12.18 10.64
N ILE A 18 -6.28 11.83 9.77
CA ILE A 18 -6.00 10.91 8.66
C ILE A 18 -5.68 11.73 7.41
N GLU A 19 -4.54 11.44 6.80
CA GLU A 19 -4.17 11.99 5.50
C GLU A 19 -4.28 10.91 4.44
N MET A 20 -4.70 11.30 3.25
CA MET A 20 -4.78 10.41 2.10
C MET A 20 -3.80 10.87 1.04
N THR A 21 -2.94 9.96 0.59
CA THR A 21 -1.98 10.24 -0.46
C THR A 21 -2.12 9.18 -1.53
N SER A 22 -2.39 9.63 -2.76
CA SER A 22 -2.61 8.72 -3.88
C SER A 22 -1.37 8.62 -4.75
N PHE A 23 -1.11 7.39 -5.21
CA PHE A 23 0.00 7.09 -6.11
C PHE A 23 -0.53 6.34 -7.31
N GLU A 24 -0.13 6.76 -8.49
CA GLU A 24 -0.44 6.02 -9.70
C GLU A 24 0.65 5.00 -9.98
N ILE A 25 0.22 3.76 -10.22
CA ILE A 25 1.14 2.69 -10.58
C ILE A 25 1.09 2.59 -12.10
N PRO A 26 2.17 2.98 -12.80
CA PRO A 26 2.16 2.93 -14.25
C PRO A 26 2.15 1.49 -14.75
N ASN A 27 1.90 1.32 -16.03
CA ASN A 27 1.90 0.00 -16.68
C ASN A 27 3.32 -0.56 -16.66
N THR A 28 3.67 -1.20 -15.54
CA THR A 28 5.00 -1.71 -15.28
C THR A 28 4.97 -3.22 -15.23
N ARG A 29 6.16 -3.80 -15.11
CA ARG A 29 6.34 -5.23 -14.92
C ARG A 29 5.54 -5.77 -13.74
N GLU A 30 5.32 -4.95 -12.70
CA GLU A 30 4.56 -5.35 -11.52
C GLU A 30 3.10 -5.67 -11.83
N MET A 31 2.58 -5.14 -12.95
CA MET A 31 1.20 -5.39 -13.36
C MET A 31 1.00 -6.75 -14.04
N TYR A 32 2.07 -7.48 -14.30
CA TYR A 32 2.00 -8.75 -15.01
C TYR A 32 2.65 -9.86 -14.19
N ASP A 33 2.10 -11.07 -14.32
CA ASP A 33 2.72 -12.22 -13.67
C ASP A 33 3.88 -12.76 -14.52
N ASP A 34 4.50 -13.84 -14.05
CA ASP A 34 5.66 -14.43 -14.73
C ASP A 34 5.32 -14.99 -16.10
N LEU A 35 4.06 -15.26 -16.38
CA LEU A 35 3.59 -15.76 -17.65
C LEU A 35 3.13 -14.66 -18.61
N GLY A 36 3.17 -13.41 -18.17
CA GLY A 36 2.77 -12.26 -18.97
C GLY A 36 1.30 -11.91 -18.91
N TYR A 37 0.52 -12.56 -18.03
CA TYR A 37 -0.88 -12.23 -17.83
C TYR A 37 -1.02 -11.06 -16.88
N LYS A 38 -1.97 -10.19 -17.17
CA LYS A 38 -2.19 -9.02 -16.34
C LYS A 38 -2.78 -9.41 -14.98
N LYS A 39 -2.18 -8.91 -13.91
CA LYS A 39 -2.69 -9.11 -12.56
C LYS A 39 -3.93 -8.25 -12.33
N SER A 40 -4.78 -8.66 -11.39
CA SER A 40 -5.90 -7.83 -10.96
C SER A 40 -5.39 -6.55 -10.29
N ASN A 41 -6.22 -5.50 -10.27
CA ASN A 41 -5.85 -4.25 -9.62
C ASN A 41 -5.50 -4.47 -8.15
N SER A 42 -6.25 -5.34 -7.49
CA SER A 42 -6.01 -5.68 -6.09
C SER A 42 -4.61 -6.25 -5.87
N LEU A 43 -4.16 -7.15 -6.74
CA LEU A 43 -2.82 -7.73 -6.65
C LEU A 43 -1.74 -6.70 -6.95
N VAL A 44 -1.99 -5.79 -7.88
CA VAL A 44 -1.03 -4.73 -8.21
C VAL A 44 -0.85 -3.81 -7.01
N CYS A 45 -1.93 -3.38 -6.38
CA CYS A 45 -1.87 -2.56 -5.18
C CYS A 45 -1.15 -3.27 -4.04
N SER A 46 -1.45 -4.54 -3.82
CA SER A 46 -0.82 -5.34 -2.77
C SER A 46 0.68 -5.44 -3.00
N SER A 47 1.09 -5.71 -4.23
CA SER A 47 2.51 -5.80 -4.58
C SER A 47 3.23 -4.48 -4.35
N TRP A 48 2.64 -3.36 -4.79
CA TRP A 48 3.18 -2.03 -4.57
C TRP A 48 3.32 -1.73 -3.08
N TYR A 49 2.27 -2.07 -2.31
CA TYR A 49 2.24 -1.83 -0.87
C TYR A 49 3.37 -2.57 -0.16
N HIS A 50 3.51 -3.85 -0.43
CA HIS A 50 4.57 -4.65 0.21
C HIS A 50 5.97 -4.23 -0.20
N THR A 51 6.12 -3.64 -1.38
CA THR A 51 7.42 -3.15 -1.85
C THR A 51 7.78 -1.81 -1.22
N ASN A 52 6.81 -0.94 -1.01
CA ASN A 52 7.05 0.47 -0.64
C ASN A 52 6.76 0.80 0.82
N VAL A 53 5.95 0.01 1.50
CA VAL A 53 5.58 0.26 2.90
C VAL A 53 6.35 -0.68 3.79
N ALA A 54 7.11 -0.12 4.73
CA ALA A 54 7.87 -0.90 5.70
C ALA A 54 6.95 -1.46 6.78
N ILE A 55 7.17 -2.70 7.16
CA ILE A 55 6.42 -3.35 8.22
C ILE A 55 7.38 -3.61 9.38
N GLU A 56 7.14 -2.94 10.50
CA GLU A 56 7.96 -3.07 11.69
C GLU A 56 7.33 -4.10 12.64
N ASP A 57 8.14 -5.03 13.11
CA ASP A 57 7.72 -6.03 14.08
C ASP A 57 7.94 -5.49 15.48
N ASN A 58 6.85 -5.28 16.21
CA ASN A 58 6.87 -4.68 17.53
C ASN A 58 6.89 -5.71 18.67
N ARG A 59 6.99 -7.00 18.36
CA ARG A 59 6.94 -8.06 19.38
C ARG A 59 8.07 -7.97 20.39
N LYS A 60 9.18 -7.36 20.02
CA LYS A 60 10.33 -7.17 20.91
C LYS A 60 10.14 -6.02 21.91
N TYR A 61 9.12 -5.18 21.73
CA TYR A 61 8.85 -4.07 22.64
C TYR A 61 7.74 -4.45 23.59
N LYS A 62 7.88 -4.07 24.87
CA LYS A 62 6.87 -4.35 25.89
C LYS A 62 6.49 -3.07 26.60
N PRO A 63 5.20 -2.92 26.99
CA PRO A 63 4.10 -3.85 26.72
C PRO A 63 3.61 -3.74 25.27
N PHE A 64 3.10 -4.85 24.75
CA PHE A 64 2.48 -4.84 23.43
C PHE A 64 1.12 -5.54 23.49
N THR A 65 0.24 -5.17 22.55
CA THR A 65 -1.05 -5.83 22.36
C THR A 65 -1.08 -6.45 20.97
N LYS A 66 -2.08 -7.29 20.70
CA LYS A 66 -2.26 -7.88 19.38
C LYS A 66 -2.38 -6.81 18.28
N GLN A 67 -2.95 -5.66 18.61
CA GLN A 67 -3.14 -4.55 17.67
C GLN A 67 -1.84 -3.84 17.34
N ASN A 68 -0.81 -3.99 18.18
CA ASN A 68 0.46 -3.29 18.05
C ASN A 68 1.62 -4.22 17.66
N LEU A 69 1.30 -5.45 17.22
CA LEU A 69 2.35 -6.39 16.82
C LEU A 69 3.15 -5.91 15.63
N TYR A 70 2.49 -5.24 14.70
CA TYR A 70 3.13 -4.74 13.50
C TYR A 70 2.74 -3.29 13.26
N THR A 71 3.69 -2.49 12.88
CA THR A 71 3.46 -1.11 12.48
C THR A 71 3.87 -0.93 11.03
N HIS A 72 2.97 -0.40 10.22
CA HIS A 72 3.24 -0.12 8.82
C HIS A 72 3.66 1.34 8.70
N LYS A 73 4.79 1.58 8.04
CA LYS A 73 5.36 2.92 7.90
C LYS A 73 5.63 3.24 6.44
N TYR A 74 5.31 4.46 6.06
CA TYR A 74 5.68 5.00 4.76
C TYR A 74 6.30 6.37 4.97
N LYS A 75 7.59 6.51 4.66
CA LYS A 75 8.35 7.76 4.84
C LYS A 75 8.15 8.37 6.23
N GLY A 76 8.22 7.51 7.26
CA GLY A 76 8.09 7.95 8.65
C GLY A 76 6.67 8.15 9.16
N LYS A 77 5.68 7.99 8.30
CA LYS A 77 4.26 8.12 8.70
C LYS A 77 3.65 6.74 8.92
N THR A 78 2.80 6.64 9.93
CA THR A 78 2.09 5.39 10.22
C THR A 78 0.97 5.20 9.20
N VAL A 79 1.00 4.06 8.49
CA VAL A 79 -0.05 3.70 7.53
C VAL A 79 -1.10 2.88 8.26
N ILE A 80 -2.35 3.32 8.19
CA ILE A 80 -3.47 2.62 8.83
C ILE A 80 -4.29 1.80 7.84
N GLY A 81 -4.03 1.97 6.55
CA GLY A 81 -4.70 1.20 5.51
C GLY A 81 -4.45 1.78 4.14
N TYR A 82 -5.04 1.17 3.13
CA TYR A 82 -4.97 1.71 1.77
C TYR A 82 -6.24 1.36 1.00
N ILE A 83 -6.50 2.16 -0.02
CA ILE A 83 -7.62 1.96 -0.94
C ILE A 83 -7.02 1.69 -2.31
N CYS A 84 -7.50 0.66 -2.97
CA CYS A 84 -7.06 0.33 -4.32
C CYS A 84 -8.14 0.70 -5.32
N GLY A 85 -7.77 1.51 -6.31
CA GLY A 85 -8.65 1.85 -7.41
C GLY A 85 -7.98 1.52 -8.72
N GLY A 86 -8.80 1.22 -9.73
CA GLY A 86 -8.30 0.99 -11.07
C GLY A 86 -9.07 1.84 -12.05
N HIS A 87 -8.36 2.33 -13.05
CA HIS A 87 -8.99 3.06 -14.14
C HIS A 87 -8.58 2.40 -15.44
N GLU A 88 -9.55 1.88 -16.15
CA GLU A 88 -9.32 1.27 -17.44
C GLU A 88 -9.86 2.18 -18.51
N PRO A 89 -9.05 2.51 -19.53
CA PRO A 89 -9.54 3.30 -20.66
C PRO A 89 -10.62 2.52 -21.40
N GLN A 90 -11.64 3.20 -21.80
CA GLN A 90 -12.72 2.61 -22.58
C GLN A 90 -12.46 2.80 -24.06
#